data_90b41198eb9e5076fa77c9a38780fd96
#
_entry.id   90b41198eb9e5076fa77c9a38780fd96
#
_cell.length_a   1.000
_cell.length_b   1.000
_cell.length_c   1.000
_cell.angle_alpha   90.00
_cell.angle_beta   90.00
_cell.angle_gamma   90.00
#
_symmetry.space_group_name_H-M   'P 1'
#
loop_
_entity.id
_entity.type
_entity.pdbx_description
1 polymer ?
#
loop_
_entity_poly.entity_id
_entity_poly.type
_entity_poly.pdbx_seq_one_letter_code
_entity_poly.pdbx_strand_id
1 'polypeptide(L)'
;MFPVRLFSFLILITAFTAVTSLRLTTWNLRYDSQSDNLTIADSIASLPDRLKEPEPYYVDASHERPWSTRRIGVAALLGFQGSSIISFQEALIRQVRDLKVLLGDTWDWVGVGRDDGIERGEFSPIFFDKSVVQLKSWDTFWLTNTPFDVSKYPGAGSYRICTVARLFADGKNFILLNTHFDDQSDAQRRLAASLILYRARYEAATTKAPVFVNGDFNSPAEGTDNGAYKIFTGELSPVPINATFAERFAVPADSPLPEDFKMIDTRGATPRQKVFGHFTTYTGFSNPGSTSSYGRIDFMFGASHVNWQSVTYKVDEALYDDGVYLSDHRPVTIDLVL
;
A
#
# COMPACT_ATOMS: atom_id res chain seq x y z
N MET A 1 -22.54 -72.51 -4.30
CA MET A 1 -22.07 -71.72 -3.18
C MET A 1 -20.84 -70.94 -3.66
N PHE A 2 -21.02 -69.68 -4.14
CA PHE A 2 -19.95 -68.89 -4.66
C PHE A 2 -19.52 -67.90 -3.58
N PRO A 3 -18.22 -67.65 -3.34
CA PRO A 3 -17.77 -66.67 -2.32
C PRO A 3 -17.87 -65.30 -2.87
N VAL A 4 -18.58 -64.40 -2.14
CA VAL A 4 -18.63 -62.97 -2.37
C VAL A 4 -17.29 -62.34 -1.89
N ARG A 5 -16.49 -61.84 -2.81
CA ARG A 5 -15.30 -61.02 -2.45
C ARG A 5 -15.73 -59.61 -2.15
N LEU A 6 -15.61 -59.18 -0.90
CA LEU A 6 -15.73 -57.78 -0.48
C LEU A 6 -14.49 -57.04 -0.98
N PHE A 7 -14.66 -56.09 -1.90
CA PHE A 7 -13.64 -55.09 -2.23
C PHE A 7 -13.79 -53.90 -1.28
N SER A 8 -12.87 -53.76 -0.34
CA SER A 8 -12.76 -52.54 0.47
C SER A 8 -12.13 -51.43 -0.37
N PHE A 9 -12.92 -50.44 -0.75
CA PHE A 9 -12.40 -49.20 -1.34
C PHE A 9 -11.85 -48.32 -0.22
N LEU A 10 -10.55 -48.16 -0.18
CA LEU A 10 -9.87 -47.15 0.66
C LEU A 10 -10.01 -45.78 -0.05
N ILE A 11 -10.92 -44.94 0.43
CA ILE A 11 -11.03 -43.57 -0.05
C ILE A 11 -9.89 -42.79 0.62
N LEU A 12 -8.84 -42.48 -0.15
CA LEU A 12 -7.78 -41.57 0.26
C LEU A 12 -8.34 -40.15 0.17
N ILE A 13 -8.80 -39.61 1.28
CA ILE A 13 -9.16 -38.19 1.38
C ILE A 13 -7.84 -37.39 1.45
N THR A 14 -7.33 -36.95 0.32
CA THR A 14 -6.30 -35.91 0.29
C THR A 14 -6.95 -34.61 0.73
N ALA A 15 -6.71 -34.19 1.97
CA ALA A 15 -7.03 -32.85 2.42
C ALA A 15 -6.16 -31.87 1.61
N PHE A 16 -6.73 -31.26 0.60
CA PHE A 16 -6.14 -30.05 0.01
C PHE A 16 -6.27 -28.96 1.07
N THR A 17 -5.19 -28.67 1.78
CA THR A 17 -5.08 -27.41 2.50
C THR A 17 -5.11 -26.32 1.44
N ALA A 18 -6.24 -25.61 1.31
CA ALA A 18 -6.29 -24.40 0.51
C ALA A 18 -5.26 -23.45 1.10
N VAL A 19 -4.23 -23.09 0.32
CA VAL A 19 -3.30 -22.06 0.70
C VAL A 19 -4.10 -20.75 0.65
N THR A 20 -4.43 -20.21 1.82
CA THR A 20 -5.11 -18.92 1.91
C THR A 20 -4.10 -17.83 1.56
N SER A 21 -4.44 -17.01 0.58
CA SER A 21 -3.67 -15.83 0.23
C SER A 21 -4.27 -14.60 0.92
N LEU A 22 -3.39 -13.76 1.45
CA LEU A 22 -3.75 -12.47 2.02
C LEU A 22 -3.74 -11.42 0.92
N ARG A 23 -4.86 -10.72 0.69
CA ARG A 23 -4.94 -9.65 -0.32
C ARG A 23 -4.62 -8.30 0.29
N LEU A 24 -3.61 -7.63 -0.27
CA LEU A 24 -3.17 -6.30 0.11
C LEU A 24 -3.37 -5.32 -1.04
N THR A 25 -3.84 -4.11 -0.72
CA THR A 25 -3.92 -3.00 -1.66
C THR A 25 -3.14 -1.80 -1.13
N THR A 26 -2.40 -1.10 -1.98
CA THR A 26 -1.89 0.26 -1.71
C THR A 26 -2.47 1.22 -2.72
N TRP A 27 -2.89 2.40 -2.24
CA TRP A 27 -3.51 3.40 -3.09
C TRP A 27 -3.32 4.82 -2.57
N ASN A 28 -2.66 5.66 -3.33
CA ASN A 28 -2.69 7.09 -3.10
C ASN A 28 -4.09 7.62 -3.47
N LEU A 29 -4.81 8.16 -2.48
CA LEU A 29 -6.19 8.60 -2.63
C LEU A 29 -6.35 9.97 -3.26
N ARG A 30 -5.27 10.71 -3.45
CA ARG A 30 -5.31 12.15 -3.66
C ARG A 30 -6.02 12.84 -2.49
N TYR A 31 -5.37 13.73 -1.81
CA TYR A 31 -5.97 14.48 -0.71
C TYR A 31 -7.22 15.27 -1.17
N ASP A 32 -8.06 15.66 -0.23
CA ASP A 32 -9.26 16.44 -0.53
C ASP A 32 -8.89 17.92 -0.77
N SER A 33 -8.49 18.25 -2.00
CA SER A 33 -8.10 19.60 -2.40
C SER A 33 -9.30 20.54 -2.60
N GLN A 34 -10.51 19.97 -2.74
CA GLN A 34 -11.76 20.69 -2.99
C GLN A 34 -12.77 20.41 -1.87
N SER A 35 -12.31 20.61 -0.62
CA SER A 35 -13.10 20.29 0.56
C SER A 35 -14.46 21.01 0.56
N ASP A 36 -15.49 20.22 0.84
CA ASP A 36 -16.87 20.67 1.04
C ASP A 36 -17.46 20.15 2.36
N ASN A 37 -18.69 20.53 2.68
CA ASN A 37 -19.37 20.11 3.89
C ASN A 37 -20.34 18.93 3.70
N LEU A 38 -20.30 18.26 2.54
CA LEU A 38 -21.19 17.14 2.26
C LEU A 38 -20.88 15.94 3.11
N THR A 39 -21.91 15.37 3.73
CA THR A 39 -21.82 14.14 4.52
C THR A 39 -21.79 12.89 3.63
N ILE A 40 -21.47 11.73 4.20
CA ILE A 40 -21.59 10.44 3.49
C ILE A 40 -23.05 10.23 3.03
N ALA A 41 -24.03 10.57 3.86
CA ALA A 41 -25.46 10.46 3.50
C ALA A 41 -25.82 11.33 2.29
N ASP A 42 -25.26 12.55 2.21
CA ASP A 42 -25.47 13.42 1.04
C ASP A 42 -24.85 12.81 -0.22
N SER A 43 -23.66 12.22 -0.12
CA SER A 43 -23.03 11.53 -1.25
C SER A 43 -23.86 10.33 -1.72
N ILE A 44 -24.39 9.54 -0.80
CA ILE A 44 -25.27 8.40 -1.14
C ILE A 44 -26.56 8.90 -1.79
N ALA A 45 -27.17 9.95 -1.24
CA ALA A 45 -28.38 10.53 -1.79
C ALA A 45 -28.19 11.13 -3.19
N SER A 46 -26.98 11.54 -3.55
CA SER A 46 -26.65 12.09 -4.86
C SER A 46 -26.40 11.03 -5.94
N LEU A 47 -26.30 9.74 -5.56
CA LEU A 47 -26.11 8.67 -6.53
C LEU A 47 -27.35 8.56 -7.45
N PRO A 48 -27.16 8.29 -8.75
CA PRO A 48 -28.27 8.11 -9.66
C PRO A 48 -29.04 6.83 -9.35
N ASP A 49 -30.38 6.89 -9.38
CA ASP A 49 -31.27 5.73 -9.13
C ASP A 49 -31.08 4.59 -10.16
N ARG A 50 -30.54 4.90 -11.31
CA ARG A 50 -30.24 3.93 -12.37
C ARG A 50 -28.94 4.31 -13.03
N LEU A 51 -28.27 3.30 -13.57
CA LEU A 51 -27.21 3.52 -14.53
C LEU A 51 -27.80 4.29 -15.72
N LYS A 52 -27.21 5.43 -16.01
CA LYS A 52 -27.47 6.17 -17.24
C LYS A 52 -26.44 5.74 -18.27
N GLU A 53 -26.84 5.69 -19.53
CA GLU A 53 -25.88 5.57 -20.61
C GLU A 53 -24.93 6.79 -20.54
N PRO A 54 -23.60 6.56 -20.38
CA PRO A 54 -22.68 7.68 -20.23
C PRO A 54 -22.52 8.40 -21.57
N GLU A 55 -22.52 9.71 -21.53
CA GLU A 55 -21.97 10.50 -22.62
C GLU A 55 -20.48 10.12 -22.83
N PRO A 56 -19.87 10.42 -23.98
CA PRO A 56 -18.45 10.13 -24.22
C PRO A 56 -17.52 10.89 -23.25
N TYR A 57 -17.45 10.43 -22.03
CA TYR A 57 -16.86 11.08 -20.85
C TYR A 57 -15.34 11.30 -20.96
N TYR A 58 -14.64 10.52 -21.79
CA TYR A 58 -13.19 10.66 -21.97
C TYR A 58 -12.74 12.06 -22.42
N VAL A 59 -13.64 12.82 -23.02
CA VAL A 59 -13.35 14.18 -23.46
C VAL A 59 -13.27 15.15 -22.27
N ASP A 60 -14.06 14.92 -21.22
CA ASP A 60 -14.19 15.81 -20.06
C ASP A 60 -13.68 15.19 -18.75
N ALA A 61 -13.06 14.02 -18.82
CA ALA A 61 -12.63 13.24 -17.64
C ALA A 61 -11.41 13.83 -16.90
N SER A 62 -10.76 14.86 -17.44
CA SER A 62 -9.49 15.42 -16.93
C SER A 62 -9.65 16.37 -15.75
N HIS A 63 -10.63 16.14 -14.87
CA HIS A 63 -10.89 17.02 -13.74
C HIS A 63 -10.88 16.28 -12.41
N GLU A 64 -10.11 16.80 -11.46
CA GLU A 64 -10.24 16.41 -10.07
C GLU A 64 -11.64 16.74 -9.55
N ARG A 65 -12.26 15.80 -8.86
CA ARG A 65 -13.55 15.98 -8.20
C ARG A 65 -13.35 16.04 -6.68
N PRO A 66 -14.23 16.75 -5.93
CA PRO A 66 -14.23 16.74 -4.49
C PRO A 66 -14.25 15.32 -3.93
N TRP A 67 -13.66 15.12 -2.75
CA TRP A 67 -13.70 13.83 -2.07
C TRP A 67 -15.12 13.31 -1.87
N SER A 68 -16.08 14.18 -1.56
CA SER A 68 -17.51 13.83 -1.43
C SER A 68 -18.08 13.13 -2.67
N THR A 69 -17.58 13.44 -3.86
CA THR A 69 -17.97 12.78 -5.11
C THR A 69 -17.24 11.45 -5.29
N ARG A 70 -15.96 11.35 -4.88
CA ARG A 70 -15.11 10.18 -5.13
C ARG A 70 -15.28 9.05 -4.12
N ARG A 71 -15.57 9.37 -2.85
CA ARG A 71 -15.49 8.45 -1.70
C ARG A 71 -16.34 7.18 -1.83
N ILE A 72 -17.55 7.29 -2.40
CA ILE A 72 -18.42 6.12 -2.57
C ILE A 72 -17.82 5.15 -3.59
N GLY A 73 -17.36 5.66 -4.74
CA GLY A 73 -16.69 4.85 -5.75
C GLY A 73 -15.39 4.21 -5.22
N VAL A 74 -14.60 4.96 -4.43
CA VAL A 74 -13.40 4.43 -3.78
C VAL A 74 -13.75 3.26 -2.87
N ALA A 75 -14.73 3.43 -1.98
CA ALA A 75 -15.14 2.38 -1.05
C ALA A 75 -15.74 1.17 -1.77
N ALA A 76 -16.55 1.39 -2.82
CA ALA A 76 -17.14 0.32 -3.63
C ALA A 76 -16.08 -0.50 -4.36
N LEU A 77 -15.08 0.16 -4.97
CA LEU A 77 -13.97 -0.54 -5.63
C LEU A 77 -13.20 -1.42 -4.63
N LEU A 78 -12.84 -0.88 -3.47
CA LEU A 78 -12.11 -1.61 -2.44
C LEU A 78 -12.92 -2.78 -1.88
N GLY A 79 -14.21 -2.59 -1.64
CA GLY A 79 -15.11 -3.66 -1.21
C GLY A 79 -15.21 -4.79 -2.25
N PHE A 80 -15.29 -4.44 -3.54
CA PHE A 80 -15.32 -5.42 -4.63
C PHE A 80 -13.99 -6.14 -4.80
N GLN A 81 -12.84 -5.47 -4.57
CA GLN A 81 -11.53 -6.10 -4.62
C GLN A 81 -11.34 -7.14 -3.52
N GLY A 82 -12.04 -7.01 -2.38
CA GLY A 82 -11.96 -7.96 -1.27
C GLY A 82 -10.59 -7.98 -0.58
N SER A 83 -9.92 -6.83 -0.49
CA SER A 83 -8.66 -6.72 0.23
C SER A 83 -8.87 -6.91 1.74
N SER A 84 -7.91 -7.54 2.41
CA SER A 84 -7.90 -7.69 3.86
C SER A 84 -7.09 -6.58 4.54
N ILE A 85 -6.20 -5.94 3.79
CA ILE A 85 -5.37 -4.82 4.24
C ILE A 85 -5.30 -3.80 3.12
N ILE A 86 -5.43 -2.52 3.49
CA ILE A 86 -5.35 -1.41 2.55
C ILE A 86 -4.45 -0.33 3.15
N SER A 87 -3.43 0.05 2.40
CA SER A 87 -2.56 1.18 2.74
C SER A 87 -2.91 2.37 1.86
N PHE A 88 -3.16 3.51 2.48
CA PHE A 88 -3.44 4.73 1.73
C PHE A 88 -2.30 5.74 1.84
N GLN A 89 -2.22 6.65 0.88
CA GLN A 89 -1.37 7.83 0.92
C GLN A 89 -2.23 9.06 0.64
N GLU A 90 -1.77 10.22 1.03
CA GLU A 90 -2.45 11.53 0.93
C GLU A 90 -3.78 11.65 1.68
N ALA A 91 -4.20 10.64 2.43
CA ALA A 91 -5.48 10.67 3.12
C ALA A 91 -5.49 11.73 4.23
N LEU A 92 -6.37 12.74 4.13
CA LEU A 92 -6.68 13.64 5.24
C LEU A 92 -7.57 12.94 6.27
N ILE A 93 -7.62 13.44 7.49
CA ILE A 93 -8.39 12.80 8.58
C ILE A 93 -9.89 12.61 8.22
N ARG A 94 -10.48 13.50 7.43
CA ARG A 94 -11.84 13.34 6.90
C ARG A 94 -11.94 12.09 6.02
N GLN A 95 -11.01 11.92 5.08
CA GLN A 95 -10.98 10.78 4.18
C GLN A 95 -10.78 9.45 4.95
N VAL A 96 -9.90 9.46 5.95
CA VAL A 96 -9.68 8.30 6.84
C VAL A 96 -10.96 7.92 7.58
N ARG A 97 -11.66 8.90 8.18
CA ARG A 97 -12.91 8.67 8.91
C ARG A 97 -14.05 8.21 8.02
N ASP A 98 -14.19 8.81 6.84
CA ASP A 98 -15.19 8.42 5.85
C ASP A 98 -14.99 6.97 5.39
N LEU A 99 -13.74 6.58 5.08
CA LEU A 99 -13.43 5.22 4.68
C LEU A 99 -13.64 4.21 5.81
N LYS A 100 -13.35 4.57 7.07
CA LYS A 100 -13.67 3.71 8.21
C LYS A 100 -15.16 3.40 8.28
N VAL A 101 -16.02 4.39 8.04
CA VAL A 101 -17.48 4.21 8.01
C VAL A 101 -17.91 3.39 6.78
N LEU A 102 -17.41 3.72 5.60
CA LEU A 102 -17.84 3.12 4.35
C LEU A 102 -17.37 1.66 4.18
N LEU A 103 -16.20 1.30 4.71
CA LEU A 103 -15.70 -0.08 4.71
C LEU A 103 -16.39 -0.96 5.75
N GLY A 104 -16.99 -0.35 6.78
CA GLY A 104 -17.82 -1.03 7.77
C GLY A 104 -17.15 -1.38 9.09
N ASP A 105 -17.90 -2.03 9.98
CA ASP A 105 -17.53 -2.20 11.39
C ASP A 105 -16.36 -3.17 11.62
N THR A 106 -16.14 -4.10 10.70
CA THR A 106 -15.01 -5.05 10.80
C THR A 106 -13.67 -4.38 10.56
N TRP A 107 -13.64 -3.26 9.87
CA TRP A 107 -12.41 -2.54 9.58
C TRP A 107 -11.93 -1.70 10.74
N ASP A 108 -10.61 -1.54 10.83
CA ASP A 108 -9.94 -0.60 11.70
C ASP A 108 -8.68 -0.07 11.00
N TRP A 109 -8.01 0.93 11.58
CA TRP A 109 -6.84 1.53 10.99
C TRP A 109 -5.85 2.07 12.02
N VAL A 110 -4.60 2.28 11.60
CA VAL A 110 -3.53 2.91 12.36
C VAL A 110 -2.79 3.93 11.52
N GLY A 111 -2.25 4.95 12.17
CA GLY A 111 -1.50 6.04 11.55
C GLY A 111 -1.74 7.36 12.26
N VAL A 112 -1.00 8.39 11.86
CA VAL A 112 -1.09 9.77 12.38
C VAL A 112 -1.02 10.77 11.24
N GLY A 113 -1.47 12.00 11.49
CA GLY A 113 -1.24 13.13 10.60
C GLY A 113 0.24 13.54 10.61
N ARG A 114 0.81 13.74 9.44
CA ARG A 114 2.26 13.99 9.27
C ARG A 114 2.74 15.31 9.83
N ASP A 115 1.85 16.31 10.00
CA ASP A 115 2.22 17.68 10.37
C ASP A 115 2.25 17.92 11.89
N ASP A 116 1.63 17.04 12.68
CA ASP A 116 1.60 17.17 14.16
C ASP A 116 1.73 15.85 14.91
N GLY A 117 1.75 14.74 14.21
CA GLY A 117 1.75 13.40 14.81
C GLY A 117 0.41 12.98 15.43
N ILE A 118 -0.67 13.70 15.12
CA ILE A 118 -2.02 13.44 15.63
C ILE A 118 -3.02 13.38 14.47
N GLU A 119 -3.53 14.54 14.00
CA GLU A 119 -4.57 14.59 12.97
C GLU A 119 -4.31 15.58 11.82
N ARG A 120 -3.28 16.44 11.93
CA ARG A 120 -3.01 17.45 10.92
C ARG A 120 -2.15 16.91 9.78
N GLY A 121 -2.51 17.36 8.57
CA GLY A 121 -1.83 16.97 7.34
C GLY A 121 -2.29 15.60 6.84
N GLU A 122 -1.56 15.09 5.87
CA GLU A 122 -1.85 13.80 5.26
C GLU A 122 -1.37 12.64 6.14
N PHE A 123 -2.10 11.57 6.10
CA PHE A 123 -1.76 10.28 6.71
C PHE A 123 -1.12 9.34 5.69
N SER A 124 -0.35 8.40 6.19
CA SER A 124 -0.03 7.14 5.50
C SER A 124 -0.64 5.99 6.33
N PRO A 125 -1.96 5.85 6.37
CA PRO A 125 -2.62 4.93 7.27
C PRO A 125 -2.60 3.51 6.73
N ILE A 126 -2.68 2.52 7.63
CA ILE A 126 -2.88 1.11 7.29
C ILE A 126 -4.23 0.69 7.84
N PHE A 127 -5.15 0.37 6.95
CA PHE A 127 -6.46 -0.21 7.24
C PHE A 127 -6.39 -1.73 7.21
N PHE A 128 -7.11 -2.39 8.09
CA PHE A 128 -7.17 -3.85 8.15
C PHE A 128 -8.55 -4.34 8.58
N ASP A 129 -9.00 -5.44 7.98
CA ASP A 129 -10.22 -6.14 8.38
C ASP A 129 -9.93 -7.01 9.61
N LYS A 130 -10.48 -6.66 10.76
CA LYS A 130 -10.32 -7.38 12.04
C LYS A 130 -10.83 -8.81 12.02
N SER A 131 -11.69 -9.16 11.07
CA SER A 131 -12.16 -10.53 10.91
C SER A 131 -11.09 -11.46 10.31
N VAL A 132 -10.08 -10.90 9.64
CA VAL A 132 -8.99 -11.62 8.96
C VAL A 132 -7.63 -11.32 9.58
N VAL A 133 -7.40 -10.08 10.01
CA VAL A 133 -6.08 -9.57 10.41
C VAL A 133 -6.13 -9.06 11.84
N GLN A 134 -5.19 -9.48 12.67
CA GLN A 134 -4.98 -8.95 14.01
C GLN A 134 -3.81 -7.99 14.06
N LEU A 135 -4.03 -6.78 14.52
CA LEU A 135 -2.96 -5.83 14.87
C LEU A 135 -2.31 -6.25 16.18
N LYS A 136 -0.98 -6.37 16.19
CA LYS A 136 -0.19 -6.65 17.41
C LYS A 136 0.38 -5.37 18.03
N SER A 137 0.95 -4.52 17.20
CA SER A 137 1.46 -3.19 17.57
C SER A 137 1.71 -2.36 16.32
N TRP A 138 1.84 -1.05 16.52
CA TRP A 138 2.21 -0.14 15.46
C TRP A 138 3.01 1.04 16.00
N ASP A 139 3.72 1.72 15.13
CA ASP A 139 4.37 3.00 15.41
C ASP A 139 4.53 3.83 14.11
N THR A 140 5.02 5.06 14.25
CA THR A 140 5.30 5.96 13.13
C THR A 140 6.63 6.68 13.38
N PHE A 141 7.35 6.97 12.31
CA PHE A 141 8.54 7.83 12.35
C PHE A 141 8.57 8.76 11.13
N TRP A 142 9.23 9.91 11.30
CA TRP A 142 9.38 10.91 10.25
C TRP A 142 10.58 10.60 9.35
N LEU A 143 10.40 10.83 8.05
CA LEU A 143 11.42 10.56 7.02
C LEU A 143 12.32 11.78 6.84
N THR A 144 13.09 12.08 7.88
CA THR A 144 13.89 13.28 8.04
C THR A 144 15.16 13.00 8.85
N ASN A 145 16.00 14.02 9.05
CA ASN A 145 17.20 13.92 9.88
C ASN A 145 16.91 13.75 11.39
N THR A 146 15.68 14.01 11.83
CA THR A 146 15.21 13.81 13.21
C THR A 146 13.96 12.92 13.22
N PRO A 147 14.11 11.59 12.99
CA PRO A 147 12.99 10.70 12.70
C PRO A 147 11.97 10.51 13.85
N PHE A 148 12.35 10.87 15.07
CA PHE A 148 11.48 10.73 16.25
C PHE A 148 10.70 12.01 16.58
N ASP A 149 10.97 13.10 15.88
CA ASP A 149 10.32 14.38 16.06
C ASP A 149 9.48 14.74 14.84
N VAL A 150 8.37 15.44 15.07
CA VAL A 150 7.61 16.04 13.97
C VAL A 150 8.49 17.07 13.26
N SER A 151 9.02 16.68 12.13
CA SER A 151 9.96 17.52 11.39
C SER A 151 9.87 17.29 9.88
N LYS A 152 10.35 18.28 9.12
CA LYS A 152 10.42 18.25 7.66
C LYS A 152 11.89 18.22 7.23
N TYR A 153 12.22 17.38 6.26
CA TYR A 153 13.55 17.38 5.67
C TYR A 153 13.82 18.72 4.95
N PRO A 154 15.00 19.34 5.12
CA PRO A 154 15.35 20.59 4.45
C PRO A 154 15.26 20.46 2.92
N GLY A 155 14.47 21.30 2.27
CA GLY A 155 14.25 21.26 0.82
C GLY A 155 13.17 20.28 0.36
N ALA A 156 12.53 19.52 1.25
CA ALA A 156 11.34 18.74 0.91
C ALA A 156 10.11 19.64 0.73
N GLY A 157 9.19 19.21 -0.11
CA GLY A 157 7.90 19.88 -0.29
C GLY A 157 7.04 19.80 0.96
N SER A 158 7.03 18.63 1.62
CA SER A 158 6.13 18.33 2.74
C SER A 158 6.81 17.52 3.85
N TYR A 159 6.14 17.42 5.01
CA TYR A 159 6.46 16.40 6.00
C TYR A 159 6.20 15.01 5.41
N ARG A 160 7.03 14.03 5.74
CA ARG A 160 6.87 12.65 5.24
C ARG A 160 7.06 11.70 6.40
N ILE A 161 6.21 10.67 6.46
CA ILE A 161 6.18 9.67 7.54
C ILE A 161 6.16 8.26 6.97
N CYS A 162 6.51 7.31 7.84
CA CYS A 162 6.29 5.89 7.60
C CYS A 162 5.51 5.31 8.78
N THR A 163 4.37 4.70 8.50
CA THR A 163 3.58 3.93 9.48
C THR A 163 4.01 2.48 9.43
N VAL A 164 4.31 1.89 10.57
CA VAL A 164 4.75 0.50 10.73
C VAL A 164 3.71 -0.25 11.51
N ALA A 165 3.18 -1.35 10.96
CA ALA A 165 2.24 -2.23 11.64
C ALA A 165 2.81 -3.66 11.73
N ARG A 166 2.81 -4.24 12.94
CA ARG A 166 3.06 -5.66 13.18
C ARG A 166 1.72 -6.37 13.23
N LEU A 167 1.52 -7.27 12.31
CA LEU A 167 0.24 -7.89 11.99
C LEU A 167 0.32 -9.42 12.13
N PHE A 168 -0.83 -10.04 12.33
CA PHE A 168 -0.98 -11.48 12.37
C PHE A 168 -2.21 -11.89 11.55
N ALA A 169 -2.02 -12.81 10.62
CA ALA A 169 -3.09 -13.40 9.82
C ALA A 169 -2.68 -14.82 9.41
N ASP A 170 -3.64 -15.70 9.24
CA ASP A 170 -3.43 -17.10 8.81
C ASP A 170 -2.34 -17.84 9.60
N GLY A 171 -2.33 -17.65 10.93
CA GLY A 171 -1.36 -18.28 11.81
C GLY A 171 0.06 -17.70 11.77
N LYS A 172 0.33 -16.63 11.02
CA LYS A 172 1.66 -16.07 10.82
C LYS A 172 1.73 -14.59 11.17
N ASN A 173 2.86 -14.19 11.74
CA ASN A 173 3.19 -12.77 11.91
C ASN A 173 3.83 -12.24 10.63
N PHE A 174 3.58 -10.97 10.34
CA PHE A 174 4.25 -10.20 9.30
C PHE A 174 4.24 -8.72 9.64
N ILE A 175 5.11 -7.97 9.00
CA ILE A 175 5.23 -6.53 9.21
C ILE A 175 4.92 -5.80 7.91
N LEU A 176 4.13 -4.74 8.00
CA LEU A 176 3.81 -3.86 6.89
C LEU A 176 4.22 -2.43 7.23
N LEU A 177 4.97 -1.81 6.32
CA LEU A 177 5.36 -0.42 6.37
C LEU A 177 4.66 0.32 5.23
N ASN A 178 3.95 1.40 5.55
CA ASN A 178 3.28 2.25 4.55
C ASN A 178 3.87 3.66 4.58
N THR A 179 4.12 4.22 3.39
CA THR A 179 4.78 5.51 3.26
C THR A 179 4.33 6.29 2.03
N HIS A 180 4.62 7.60 2.05
CA HIS A 180 4.53 8.49 0.91
C HIS A 180 5.80 9.36 0.88
N PHE A 181 6.65 9.19 -0.14
CA PHE A 181 7.91 9.93 -0.28
C PHE A 181 7.68 11.31 -0.86
N ASP A 182 8.70 12.14 -0.75
CA ASP A 182 8.60 13.53 -1.20
C ASP A 182 8.62 13.63 -2.74
N ASP A 183 7.73 14.44 -3.28
CA ASP A 183 7.59 14.70 -4.71
C ASP A 183 8.64 15.66 -5.27
N GLN A 184 9.27 16.47 -4.40
CA GLN A 184 10.19 17.54 -4.79
C GLN A 184 11.67 17.14 -4.70
N SER A 185 12.05 16.35 -3.68
CA SER A 185 13.46 16.15 -3.29
C SER A 185 13.91 14.69 -3.44
N ASP A 186 14.76 14.39 -4.43
CA ASP A 186 15.41 13.07 -4.54
C ASP A 186 16.31 12.77 -3.33
N ALA A 187 16.96 13.79 -2.76
CA ALA A 187 17.77 13.65 -1.54
C ALA A 187 16.91 13.17 -0.35
N GLN A 188 15.69 13.73 -0.20
CA GLN A 188 14.75 13.27 0.82
C GLN A 188 14.30 11.84 0.54
N ARG A 189 13.95 11.48 -0.71
CA ARG A 189 13.54 10.12 -1.08
C ARG A 189 14.63 9.09 -0.79
N ARG A 190 15.90 9.41 -1.05
CA ARG A 190 17.04 8.53 -0.71
C ARG A 190 17.21 8.36 0.79
N LEU A 191 17.07 9.44 1.57
CA LEU A 191 17.10 9.33 3.04
C LEU A 191 15.91 8.51 3.55
N ALA A 192 14.71 8.75 3.04
CA ALA A 192 13.49 8.01 3.38
C ALA A 192 13.66 6.51 3.12
N ALA A 193 14.14 6.15 1.93
CA ALA A 193 14.43 4.76 1.57
C ALA A 193 15.46 4.14 2.52
N SER A 194 16.50 4.88 2.89
CA SER A 194 17.55 4.39 3.79
C SER A 194 17.01 4.15 5.21
N LEU A 195 16.22 5.06 5.75
CA LEU A 195 15.56 4.91 7.07
C LEU A 195 14.63 3.71 7.09
N ILE A 196 13.78 3.57 6.06
CA ILE A 196 12.82 2.46 5.97
C ILE A 196 13.54 1.13 5.77
N LEU A 197 14.55 1.05 4.92
CA LEU A 197 15.33 -0.17 4.72
C LEU A 197 16.04 -0.58 6.03
N TYR A 198 16.57 0.39 6.76
CA TYR A 198 17.18 0.13 8.05
C TYR A 198 16.17 -0.40 9.06
N ARG A 199 14.98 0.22 9.14
CA ARG A 199 13.89 -0.27 9.98
C ARG A 199 13.40 -1.65 9.55
N ALA A 200 13.26 -1.92 8.26
CA ALA A 200 12.85 -3.23 7.74
C ALA A 200 13.86 -4.33 8.12
N ARG A 201 15.15 -4.04 8.08
CA ARG A 201 16.21 -4.95 8.57
C ARG A 201 16.07 -5.28 10.04
N TYR A 202 15.81 -4.27 10.88
CA TYR A 202 15.57 -4.48 12.32
C TYR A 202 14.34 -5.37 12.56
N GLU A 203 13.22 -5.07 11.89
CA GLU A 203 12.00 -5.89 12.01
C GLU A 203 12.24 -7.33 11.56
N ALA A 204 12.90 -7.51 10.42
CA ALA A 204 13.26 -8.82 9.90
C ALA A 204 14.13 -9.62 10.88
N ALA A 205 15.15 -8.98 11.44
CA ALA A 205 16.09 -9.61 12.37
C ALA A 205 15.42 -10.00 13.70
N THR A 206 14.59 -9.12 14.25
CA THR A 206 13.99 -9.31 15.58
C THR A 206 12.77 -10.21 15.59
N THR A 207 11.96 -10.16 14.53
CA THR A 207 10.69 -10.93 14.46
C THR A 207 10.81 -12.23 13.67
N LYS A 208 11.81 -12.35 12.78
CA LYS A 208 11.96 -13.43 11.78
C LYS A 208 10.75 -13.58 10.85
N ALA A 209 9.84 -12.61 10.86
CA ALA A 209 8.63 -12.59 10.08
C ALA A 209 8.84 -11.88 8.73
N PRO A 210 8.05 -12.19 7.69
CA PRO A 210 8.08 -11.42 6.44
C PRO A 210 7.85 -9.93 6.68
N VAL A 211 8.62 -9.09 5.99
CA VAL A 211 8.50 -7.64 6.04
C VAL A 211 8.14 -7.12 4.66
N PHE A 212 7.09 -6.33 4.59
CA PHE A 212 6.63 -5.68 3.37
C PHE A 212 6.67 -4.17 3.53
N VAL A 213 6.95 -3.48 2.43
CA VAL A 213 6.89 -2.02 2.34
C VAL A 213 6.05 -1.67 1.13
N ASN A 214 5.08 -0.78 1.31
CA ASN A 214 4.27 -0.28 0.21
C ASN A 214 4.08 1.24 0.28
N GLY A 215 3.57 1.81 -0.78
CA GLY A 215 3.22 3.23 -0.84
C GLY A 215 3.55 3.90 -2.15
N ASP A 216 3.40 5.22 -2.12
CA ASP A 216 3.83 6.12 -3.18
C ASP A 216 5.29 6.55 -2.92
N PHE A 217 6.18 6.12 -3.78
CA PHE A 217 7.61 6.39 -3.63
C PHE A 217 8.06 7.66 -4.34
N ASN A 218 7.21 8.26 -5.18
CA ASN A 218 7.61 9.39 -6.02
C ASN A 218 8.99 9.19 -6.69
N SER A 219 9.39 7.94 -6.85
CA SER A 219 10.70 7.50 -7.36
C SER A 219 10.48 6.33 -8.30
N PRO A 220 10.52 6.53 -9.62
CA PRO A 220 10.30 5.47 -10.59
C PRO A 220 11.40 4.40 -10.52
N ALA A 221 11.13 3.21 -11.08
CA ALA A 221 12.13 2.15 -11.18
C ALA A 221 13.26 2.50 -12.16
N GLU A 222 12.95 3.27 -13.18
CA GLU A 222 13.86 3.62 -14.28
C GLU A 222 13.90 5.14 -14.51
N GLY A 223 14.90 5.63 -15.23
CA GLY A 223 15.06 7.04 -15.57
C GLY A 223 15.80 7.83 -14.50
N THR A 224 15.46 9.11 -14.35
CA THR A 224 15.96 10.01 -13.32
C THR A 224 15.17 9.84 -12.03
N ASP A 225 15.66 10.35 -10.91
CA ASP A 225 14.98 10.35 -9.60
C ASP A 225 14.62 8.97 -9.04
N ASN A 226 15.31 7.93 -9.51
CA ASN A 226 15.10 6.53 -9.12
C ASN A 226 15.97 6.08 -7.93
N GLY A 227 16.58 7.02 -7.21
CA GLY A 227 17.53 6.70 -6.14
C GLY A 227 16.91 5.89 -5.00
N ALA A 228 15.67 6.18 -4.63
CA ALA A 228 14.97 5.45 -3.59
C ALA A 228 14.66 4.00 -4.02
N TYR A 229 14.15 3.80 -5.22
CA TYR A 229 13.91 2.46 -5.77
C TYR A 229 15.21 1.63 -5.78
N LYS A 230 16.31 2.21 -6.26
CA LYS A 230 17.62 1.53 -6.32
C LYS A 230 18.21 1.20 -4.94
N ILE A 231 17.98 2.04 -3.94
CA ILE A 231 18.36 1.72 -2.54
C ILE A 231 17.57 0.52 -2.04
N PHE A 232 16.27 0.45 -2.29
CA PHE A 232 15.44 -0.69 -1.90
C PHE A 232 15.88 -1.99 -2.56
N THR A 233 16.17 -1.96 -3.87
CA THR A 233 16.57 -3.14 -4.65
C THR A 233 18.04 -3.54 -4.46
N GLY A 234 18.81 -2.74 -3.73
CA GLY A 234 20.24 -3.00 -3.47
C GLY A 234 21.16 -2.58 -4.62
N GLU A 235 20.67 -1.84 -5.60
CA GLU A 235 21.49 -1.29 -6.70
C GLU A 235 22.30 -0.06 -6.28
N LEU A 236 21.82 0.68 -5.28
CA LEU A 236 22.54 1.79 -4.64
C LEU A 236 22.67 1.54 -3.15
N SER A 237 23.80 1.94 -2.59
CA SER A 237 24.00 1.93 -1.15
C SER A 237 23.08 2.95 -0.46
N PRO A 238 22.55 2.61 0.73
CA PRO A 238 21.83 3.57 1.57
C PRO A 238 22.69 4.79 1.89
N VAL A 239 22.05 5.95 2.03
CA VAL A 239 22.71 7.17 2.52
C VAL A 239 22.81 7.14 4.06
N PRO A 240 23.74 7.91 4.68
CA PRO A 240 23.81 8.04 6.12
C PRO A 240 22.48 8.47 6.74
N ILE A 241 22.11 7.85 7.87
CA ILE A 241 20.90 8.12 8.63
C ILE A 241 21.23 8.69 10.00
N ASN A 242 20.21 9.19 10.71
CA ASN A 242 20.36 9.67 12.08
C ASN A 242 20.94 8.61 13.01
N ALA A 243 21.97 8.97 13.82
CA ALA A 243 22.69 8.04 14.67
C ALA A 243 21.80 7.40 15.75
N THR A 244 20.90 8.17 16.37
CA THR A 244 19.97 7.66 17.39
C THR A 244 18.97 6.68 16.78
N PHE A 245 18.55 6.91 15.54
CA PHE A 245 17.70 5.97 14.81
C PHE A 245 18.46 4.67 14.49
N ALA A 246 19.71 4.81 14.04
CA ALA A 246 20.58 3.67 13.77
C ALA A 246 20.86 2.83 15.04
N GLU A 247 21.09 3.48 16.17
CA GLU A 247 21.28 2.80 17.45
C GLU A 247 20.02 2.07 17.90
N ARG A 248 18.86 2.75 17.88
CA ARG A 248 17.59 2.18 18.33
C ARG A 248 17.13 0.98 17.51
N PHE A 249 17.40 0.99 16.22
CA PHE A 249 16.98 -0.07 15.28
C PHE A 249 18.18 -0.86 14.72
N ALA A 250 19.27 -0.96 15.50
CA ALA A 250 20.40 -1.80 15.13
C ALA A 250 19.97 -3.28 15.06
N VAL A 251 20.42 -3.96 14.01
CA VAL A 251 20.25 -5.42 13.90
C VAL A 251 21.01 -6.09 15.02
N PRO A 252 20.37 -6.91 15.88
CA PRO A 252 21.05 -7.60 16.96
C PRO A 252 22.16 -8.54 16.44
N ALA A 253 23.30 -8.56 17.11
CA ALA A 253 24.46 -9.37 16.71
C ALA A 253 24.16 -10.88 16.68
N ASP A 254 23.25 -11.34 17.53
CA ASP A 254 22.79 -12.74 17.62
C ASP A 254 21.71 -13.09 16.60
N SER A 255 21.28 -12.13 15.81
CA SER A 255 20.23 -12.28 14.80
C SER A 255 20.66 -11.71 13.44
N PRO A 256 21.79 -12.15 12.86
CA PRO A 256 22.28 -11.59 11.61
C PRO A 256 21.31 -11.84 10.46
N LEU A 257 21.28 -10.90 9.52
CA LEU A 257 20.58 -11.04 8.24
C LEU A 257 21.57 -11.41 7.13
N PRO A 258 21.07 -11.97 6.01
CA PRO A 258 21.88 -12.15 4.82
C PRO A 258 22.57 -10.84 4.39
N GLU A 259 23.81 -10.92 3.93
CA GLU A 259 24.57 -9.74 3.48
C GLU A 259 23.88 -9.02 2.30
N ASP A 260 23.22 -9.79 1.44
CA ASP A 260 22.48 -9.33 0.28
C ASP A 260 21.02 -8.95 0.58
N PHE A 261 20.68 -8.71 1.86
CA PHE A 261 19.34 -8.29 2.25
C PHE A 261 18.89 -7.06 1.44
N LYS A 262 17.78 -7.20 0.75
CA LYS A 262 17.15 -6.16 -0.06
C LYS A 262 15.65 -6.32 -0.08
N MET A 263 14.97 -5.34 -0.65
CA MET A 263 13.56 -5.40 -0.94
C MET A 263 13.34 -5.84 -2.39
N ILE A 264 12.40 -6.74 -2.60
CA ILE A 264 12.07 -7.32 -3.89
C ILE A 264 10.74 -6.72 -4.35
N ASP A 265 10.73 -6.09 -5.53
CA ASP A 265 9.51 -5.57 -6.13
C ASP A 265 8.55 -6.74 -6.46
N THR A 266 7.37 -6.73 -5.83
CA THR A 266 6.40 -7.81 -5.95
C THR A 266 5.90 -8.02 -7.37
N ARG A 267 5.86 -6.95 -8.20
CA ARG A 267 5.50 -7.10 -9.61
C ARG A 267 6.48 -8.00 -10.37
N GLY A 268 7.78 -7.83 -10.11
CA GLY A 268 8.83 -8.67 -10.70
C GLY A 268 8.86 -10.09 -10.13
N ALA A 269 8.47 -10.25 -8.86
CA ALA A 269 8.40 -11.55 -8.19
C ALA A 269 7.12 -12.36 -8.54
N THR A 270 6.09 -11.70 -9.08
CA THR A 270 4.84 -12.37 -9.49
C THR A 270 5.05 -13.08 -10.83
N PRO A 271 4.60 -14.35 -10.98
CA PRO A 271 4.65 -15.03 -12.28
C PRO A 271 4.00 -14.21 -13.39
N ARG A 272 4.65 -14.07 -14.53
CA ARG A 272 4.23 -13.12 -15.58
C ARG A 272 2.77 -13.26 -16.00
N GLN A 273 2.24 -14.47 -16.07
CA GLN A 273 0.84 -14.76 -16.41
C GLN A 273 -0.16 -14.41 -15.30
N LYS A 274 0.34 -13.98 -14.16
CA LYS A 274 -0.47 -13.54 -13.00
C LYS A 274 -0.33 -12.03 -12.73
N VAL A 275 0.40 -11.32 -13.57
CA VAL A 275 0.48 -9.86 -13.57
C VAL A 275 -0.58 -9.32 -14.52
N PHE A 276 -1.53 -8.56 -13.97
CA PHE A 276 -2.72 -8.08 -14.68
C PHE A 276 -2.91 -6.57 -14.54
N GLY A 277 -3.70 -5.98 -15.44
CA GLY A 277 -4.06 -4.56 -15.41
C GLY A 277 -3.00 -3.66 -16.03
N HIS A 278 -2.90 -2.44 -15.51
CA HIS A 278 -2.05 -1.40 -16.05
C HIS A 278 -0.58 -1.55 -15.61
N PHE A 279 0.32 -0.87 -16.29
CA PHE A 279 1.73 -0.75 -15.87
C PHE A 279 1.91 0.46 -14.96
N THR A 280 1.32 1.60 -15.33
CA THR A 280 1.47 2.88 -14.66
C THR A 280 0.50 2.99 -13.50
N THR A 281 0.97 3.51 -12.39
CA THR A 281 0.18 3.70 -11.17
C THR A 281 -0.26 5.14 -10.97
N TYR A 282 0.51 6.10 -11.45
CA TYR A 282 0.16 7.53 -11.52
C TYR A 282 -0.28 7.91 -12.94
N THR A 283 -1.39 8.62 -13.04
CA THR A 283 -1.94 9.10 -14.31
C THR A 283 -2.21 10.60 -14.30
N GLY A 284 -2.15 11.22 -13.13
CA GLY A 284 -2.75 12.53 -12.94
C GLY A 284 -4.27 12.46 -13.18
N PHE A 285 -4.92 13.59 -13.26
CA PHE A 285 -6.29 13.66 -13.77
C PHE A 285 -6.28 13.91 -15.28
N SER A 286 -5.31 13.34 -15.98
CA SER A 286 -5.13 13.56 -17.42
C SER A 286 -6.13 12.74 -18.22
N ASN A 287 -6.65 13.32 -19.30
CA ASN A 287 -7.47 12.57 -20.26
C ASN A 287 -6.74 11.29 -20.71
N PRO A 288 -7.38 10.14 -20.78
CA PRO A 288 -6.77 8.87 -21.20
C PRO A 288 -6.01 8.90 -22.54
N GLY A 289 -6.29 9.87 -23.40
CA GLY A 289 -5.51 10.13 -24.63
C GLY A 289 -4.16 10.83 -24.41
N SER A 290 -3.88 11.35 -23.20
CA SER A 290 -2.65 12.07 -22.87
C SER A 290 -1.88 11.31 -21.79
N THR A 291 -0.82 10.61 -22.19
CA THR A 291 -0.03 9.73 -21.30
C THR A 291 1.30 10.34 -20.84
N SER A 292 1.54 11.64 -21.11
CA SER A 292 2.82 12.30 -20.83
C SER A 292 3.19 12.36 -19.35
N SER A 293 2.18 12.35 -18.45
CA SER A 293 2.37 12.34 -17.00
C SER A 293 2.39 10.94 -16.39
N TYR A 294 2.12 9.89 -17.18
CA TYR A 294 1.96 8.54 -16.67
C TYR A 294 3.29 7.98 -16.14
N GLY A 295 3.26 7.43 -14.93
CA GLY A 295 4.41 6.83 -14.29
C GLY A 295 4.06 5.66 -13.37
N ARG A 296 5.01 4.77 -13.13
CA ARG A 296 4.90 3.77 -12.07
C ARG A 296 5.74 4.22 -10.90
N ILE A 297 5.09 4.76 -9.88
CA ILE A 297 5.69 5.32 -8.67
C ILE A 297 5.11 4.74 -7.38
N ASP A 298 4.03 3.97 -7.46
CA ASP A 298 3.46 3.21 -6.36
C ASP A 298 3.94 1.76 -6.41
N PHE A 299 4.44 1.26 -5.29
CA PHE A 299 5.07 -0.04 -5.21
C PHE A 299 4.61 -0.83 -4.00
N MET A 300 4.75 -2.15 -4.11
CA MET A 300 4.82 -3.08 -3.00
C MET A 300 6.11 -3.87 -3.10
N PHE A 301 6.85 -3.96 -1.99
CA PHE A 301 8.08 -4.71 -1.87
C PHE A 301 7.97 -5.73 -0.75
N GLY A 302 8.64 -6.87 -0.92
CA GLY A 302 8.86 -7.85 0.14
C GLY A 302 10.34 -8.04 0.42
N ALA A 303 10.71 -8.21 1.69
CA ALA A 303 12.11 -8.40 2.07
C ALA A 303 12.64 -9.79 1.69
N SER A 304 13.90 -9.87 1.28
CA SER A 304 14.53 -11.07 0.72
C SER A 304 14.92 -12.15 1.75
N HIS A 305 14.79 -11.88 3.06
CA HIS A 305 15.37 -12.74 4.13
C HIS A 305 14.57 -14.00 4.44
N VAL A 306 13.28 -14.07 4.02
CA VAL A 306 12.40 -15.24 4.22
C VAL A 306 11.58 -15.49 2.97
N ASN A 307 11.05 -16.69 2.85
CA ASN A 307 10.19 -17.05 1.74
C ASN A 307 8.79 -16.46 1.93
N TRP A 308 8.31 -15.80 0.91
CA TRP A 308 6.94 -15.37 0.68
C TRP A 308 6.66 -15.47 -0.82
N GLN A 309 5.41 -15.48 -1.20
CA GLN A 309 5.05 -15.58 -2.62
C GLN A 309 4.01 -14.51 -2.98
N SER A 310 4.29 -13.72 -3.99
CA SER A 310 3.29 -12.90 -4.69
C SER A 310 2.60 -13.79 -5.73
N VAL A 311 1.36 -14.15 -5.44
CA VAL A 311 0.58 -15.08 -6.29
C VAL A 311 -0.03 -14.35 -7.48
N THR A 312 -0.54 -13.14 -7.24
CA THR A 312 -1.10 -12.25 -8.26
C THR A 312 -0.63 -10.82 -8.01
N TYR A 313 -0.59 -10.02 -9.07
CA TYR A 313 -0.32 -8.59 -9.02
C TYR A 313 -1.24 -7.87 -10.00
N LYS A 314 -1.92 -6.83 -9.55
CA LYS A 314 -2.84 -6.06 -10.38
C LYS A 314 -2.64 -4.56 -10.14
N VAL A 315 -2.65 -3.78 -11.21
CA VAL A 315 -2.90 -2.34 -11.17
C VAL A 315 -4.28 -2.12 -11.77
N ASP A 316 -5.23 -1.68 -10.96
CA ASP A 316 -6.61 -1.49 -11.39
C ASP A 316 -6.84 -0.09 -11.98
N GLU A 317 -7.95 0.11 -12.66
CA GLU A 317 -8.36 1.42 -13.15
C GLU A 317 -8.97 2.26 -12.01
N ALA A 318 -8.83 3.58 -12.11
CA ALA A 318 -9.43 4.54 -11.19
C ALA A 318 -10.39 5.54 -11.88
N LEU A 319 -10.69 5.32 -13.15
CA LEU A 319 -11.63 6.08 -13.95
C LEU A 319 -12.72 5.14 -14.46
N TYR A 320 -13.98 5.54 -14.30
CA TYR A 320 -15.15 4.78 -14.74
C TYR A 320 -15.98 5.54 -15.78
N ASP A 321 -16.98 4.86 -16.33
CA ASP A 321 -17.84 5.37 -17.41
C ASP A 321 -18.67 6.61 -17.03
N ASP A 322 -18.80 6.92 -15.75
CA ASP A 322 -19.41 8.16 -15.26
C ASP A 322 -18.47 9.38 -15.36
N GLY A 323 -17.24 9.18 -15.83
CA GLY A 323 -16.23 10.24 -15.97
C GLY A 323 -15.60 10.68 -14.66
N VAL A 324 -15.82 9.97 -13.55
CA VAL A 324 -15.23 10.29 -12.26
C VAL A 324 -13.91 9.55 -12.07
N TYR A 325 -12.82 10.31 -11.96
CA TYR A 325 -11.56 9.79 -11.42
C TYR A 325 -11.69 9.62 -9.91
N LEU A 326 -11.50 8.40 -9.44
CA LEU A 326 -11.48 8.12 -8.00
C LEU A 326 -10.22 8.65 -7.33
N SER A 327 -9.10 8.69 -8.06
CA SER A 327 -7.83 9.30 -7.71
C SER A 327 -7.02 9.57 -8.98
N ASP A 328 -5.98 10.38 -8.90
CA ASP A 328 -4.92 10.53 -9.91
C ASP A 328 -3.91 9.38 -9.90
N HIS A 329 -4.04 8.47 -8.94
CA HIS A 329 -3.32 7.20 -8.87
C HIS A 329 -4.26 6.02 -9.03
N ARG A 330 -3.72 4.90 -9.48
CA ARG A 330 -4.37 3.61 -9.61
C ARG A 330 -4.02 2.70 -8.45
N PRO A 331 -4.98 1.96 -7.87
CA PRO A 331 -4.66 1.02 -6.80
C PRO A 331 -3.80 -0.15 -7.29
N VAL A 332 -2.81 -0.50 -6.49
CA VAL A 332 -1.98 -1.69 -6.69
C VAL A 332 -2.43 -2.76 -5.70
N THR A 333 -2.83 -3.93 -6.20
CA THR A 333 -3.32 -5.05 -5.39
C THR A 333 -2.48 -6.29 -5.65
N ILE A 334 -2.14 -7.01 -4.57
CA ILE A 334 -1.43 -8.28 -4.63
C ILE A 334 -2.11 -9.33 -3.76
N ASP A 335 -1.98 -10.59 -4.15
CA ASP A 335 -2.26 -11.75 -3.31
C ASP A 335 -0.93 -12.32 -2.80
N LEU A 336 -0.78 -12.37 -1.48
CA LEU A 336 0.41 -12.87 -0.79
C LEU A 336 0.14 -14.20 -0.11
N VAL A 337 1.09 -15.13 -0.24
CA VAL A 337 1.25 -16.28 0.66
C VAL A 337 2.47 -15.97 1.54
N LEU A 338 2.24 -15.96 2.86
CA LEU A 338 3.24 -15.67 3.88
C LEU A 338 4.06 -16.92 4.21
#